data_8b46b1ed50b58489e6bd2df3997b3f83
#
_entry.id   8b46b1ed50b58489e6bd2df3997b3f83
#
_cell.length_a   1.000
_cell.length_b   1.000
_cell.length_c   1.000
_cell.angle_alpha   90.00
_cell.angle_beta   90.00
_cell.angle_gamma   90.00
#
_symmetry.space_group_name_H-M   'P 1'
#
loop_
_entity.id
_entity.type
_entity.pdbx_description
1 polymer ?
#
loop_
_entity_poly.entity_id
_entity_poly.type
_entity_poly.pdbx_seq_one_letter_code
_entity_poly.pdbx_strand_id
1 'polypeptide(L)'
;MTAIPPPAVYETIKDWTCREFGIDPSKVVRPFYPGGDYESFDYSDGKVVVDNPPFSILSKICTFYRTEQIPFFLFAPYLTIFSSTSRNGAHMIVTDSTIEYANGAQVNTSFVTSFGDDLIRTAPDLANAIDETVKRVRKEQRRHPPKYAYPRELLTVSRLGKIGKQVEFCVKASDVAFTRALDSQKAVKKAIYGGGYLLSEAKAAELKAAELKAAEDVTVWPLSDSEKRIIENLA
;
A
#
# COMPACT_ATOMS: atom_id res chain seq x y z
N MET A 1 -16.70 3.00 6.39
CA MET A 1 -15.39 3.63 6.67
C MET A 1 -14.91 4.28 5.39
N THR A 2 -14.60 5.56 5.44
CA THR A 2 -14.01 6.27 4.30
C THR A 2 -12.57 5.78 4.12
N ALA A 3 -12.23 5.29 2.94
CA ALA A 3 -10.87 4.88 2.64
C ALA A 3 -10.01 6.15 2.46
N ILE A 4 -8.84 6.24 3.09
CA ILE A 4 -7.97 7.41 3.02
C ILE A 4 -6.94 7.18 1.93
N PRO A 5 -6.84 8.05 0.91
CA PRO A 5 -5.78 7.96 -0.10
C PRO A 5 -4.42 8.29 0.53
N PRO A 6 -3.29 7.80 -0.03
CA PRO A 6 -1.96 8.20 0.43
C PRO A 6 -1.81 9.72 0.42
N PRO A 7 -1.21 10.32 1.46
CA PRO A 7 -1.09 11.78 1.55
C PRO A 7 -0.47 12.42 0.30
N ALA A 8 0.60 11.84 -0.24
CA ALA A 8 1.25 12.37 -1.45
C ALA A 8 0.33 12.34 -2.69
N VAL A 9 -0.53 11.33 -2.82
CA VAL A 9 -1.50 11.23 -3.92
C VAL A 9 -2.60 12.28 -3.74
N TYR A 10 -3.09 12.46 -2.51
CA TYR A 10 -4.07 13.50 -2.21
C TYR A 10 -3.51 14.90 -2.53
N GLU A 11 -2.29 15.23 -2.10
CA GLU A 11 -1.67 16.53 -2.39
C GLU A 11 -1.49 16.74 -3.90
N THR A 12 -1.07 15.73 -4.65
CA THR A 12 -0.97 15.82 -6.12
C THR A 12 -2.30 16.19 -6.76
N ILE A 13 -3.40 15.56 -6.31
CA ILE A 13 -4.74 15.82 -6.84
C ILE A 13 -5.23 17.21 -6.42
N LYS A 14 -5.03 17.59 -5.16
CA LYS A 14 -5.38 18.93 -4.66
C LYS A 14 -4.65 20.03 -5.43
N ASP A 15 -3.33 19.89 -5.61
CA ASP A 15 -2.52 20.89 -6.30
C ASP A 15 -2.90 21.03 -7.78
N TRP A 16 -3.21 19.92 -8.44
CA TRP A 16 -3.73 19.94 -9.79
C TRP A 16 -5.09 20.66 -9.84
N THR A 17 -6.02 20.33 -8.94
CA THR A 17 -7.34 20.92 -8.85
C THR A 17 -7.27 22.43 -8.62
N CYS A 18 -6.40 22.85 -7.69
CA CYS A 18 -6.20 24.27 -7.40
C CYS A 18 -5.67 25.05 -8.62
N ARG A 19 -4.72 24.50 -9.35
CA ARG A 19 -4.16 25.12 -10.56
C ARG A 19 -5.17 25.18 -11.70
N GLU A 20 -5.87 24.07 -11.93
CA GLU A 20 -6.82 23.91 -13.03
C GLU A 20 -8.01 24.87 -12.92
N PHE A 21 -8.52 25.05 -11.71
CA PHE A 21 -9.73 25.85 -11.48
C PHE A 21 -9.47 27.20 -10.77
N GLY A 22 -8.21 27.58 -10.59
CA GLY A 22 -7.86 28.87 -9.95
C GLY A 22 -8.27 28.95 -8.48
N ILE A 23 -8.24 27.83 -7.74
CA ILE A 23 -8.65 27.74 -6.33
C ILE A 23 -7.49 28.11 -5.43
N ASP A 24 -7.73 28.98 -4.44
CA ASP A 24 -6.77 29.22 -3.37
C ASP A 24 -6.61 27.96 -2.50
N PRO A 25 -5.41 27.37 -2.40
CA PRO A 25 -5.17 26.18 -1.59
C PRO A 25 -5.57 26.31 -0.12
N SER A 26 -5.57 27.54 0.43
CA SER A 26 -5.99 27.83 1.81
C SER A 26 -7.50 27.67 2.03
N LYS A 27 -8.29 27.68 0.97
CA LYS A 27 -9.75 27.49 0.98
C LYS A 27 -10.17 26.03 0.84
N VAL A 28 -9.23 25.12 0.56
CA VAL A 28 -9.53 23.71 0.40
C VAL A 28 -9.83 23.07 1.76
N VAL A 29 -10.97 22.37 1.84
CA VAL A 29 -11.43 21.67 3.04
C VAL A 29 -11.75 20.20 2.78
N ARG A 30 -11.72 19.40 3.86
CA ARG A 30 -11.93 17.94 3.84
C ARG A 30 -12.98 17.50 4.85
N PRO A 31 -14.28 17.64 4.55
CA PRO A 31 -15.37 17.30 5.48
C PRO A 31 -15.49 15.81 5.81
N PHE A 32 -14.94 14.92 4.95
CA PHE A 32 -14.98 13.46 5.13
C PHE A 32 -13.77 12.92 5.91
N TYR A 33 -12.95 13.80 6.48
CA TYR A 33 -11.89 13.35 7.38
C TYR A 33 -12.51 12.56 8.54
N PRO A 34 -11.83 11.52 9.09
CA PRO A 34 -12.43 10.61 10.07
C PRO A 34 -13.18 11.33 11.19
N GLY A 35 -14.49 11.10 11.29
CA GLY A 35 -15.38 11.71 12.28
C GLY A 35 -16.07 13.01 11.85
N GLY A 36 -15.84 13.48 10.60
CA GLY A 36 -16.52 14.68 10.08
C GLY A 36 -17.93 14.38 9.56
N ASP A 37 -18.84 15.32 9.77
CA ASP A 37 -20.19 15.34 9.21
C ASP A 37 -20.25 16.41 8.12
N TYR A 38 -20.39 15.99 6.86
CA TYR A 38 -20.41 16.90 5.72
C TYR A 38 -21.69 17.76 5.66
N GLU A 39 -22.79 17.34 6.28
CA GLU A 39 -24.05 18.11 6.28
C GLU A 39 -23.99 19.28 7.28
N SER A 40 -23.23 19.17 8.34
CA SER A 40 -23.06 20.20 9.38
C SER A 40 -21.74 20.97 9.31
N PHE A 41 -20.88 20.68 8.31
CA PHE A 41 -19.59 21.33 8.17
C PHE A 41 -19.76 22.81 7.76
N ASP A 42 -18.91 23.69 8.30
CA ASP A 42 -18.90 25.11 7.94
C ASP A 42 -18.22 25.34 6.57
N TYR A 43 -19.00 25.71 5.57
CA TYR A 43 -18.55 26.02 4.20
C TYR A 43 -18.44 27.53 3.91
N SER A 44 -18.53 28.39 4.93
CA SER A 44 -18.39 29.84 4.76
C SER A 44 -17.02 30.23 4.17
N ASP A 45 -16.88 31.52 3.83
CA ASP A 45 -15.64 32.12 3.34
C ASP A 45 -15.10 31.57 2.02
N GLY A 46 -15.96 31.03 1.16
CA GLY A 46 -15.58 30.52 -0.16
C GLY A 46 -14.73 29.23 -0.09
N LYS A 47 -14.98 28.41 0.91
CA LYS A 47 -14.34 27.09 1.03
C LYS A 47 -14.74 26.18 -0.12
N VAL A 48 -13.78 25.37 -0.55
CA VAL A 48 -13.91 24.40 -1.65
C VAL A 48 -13.61 23.01 -1.12
N VAL A 49 -14.49 22.08 -1.39
CA VAL A 49 -14.28 20.67 -0.97
C VAL A 49 -13.40 19.94 -1.97
N VAL A 50 -12.22 19.48 -1.56
CA VAL A 50 -11.41 18.50 -2.30
C VAL A 50 -11.21 17.30 -1.42
N ASP A 51 -12.02 16.24 -1.60
CA ASP A 51 -12.00 15.13 -0.65
C ASP A 51 -12.44 13.80 -1.28
N ASN A 52 -12.22 12.71 -0.51
CA ASN A 52 -12.63 11.36 -0.88
C ASN A 52 -13.84 10.92 -0.05
N PRO A 53 -15.07 11.07 -0.57
CA PRO A 53 -16.27 10.70 0.14
C PRO A 53 -16.51 9.19 0.18
N PRO A 54 -17.41 8.70 1.05
CA PRO A 54 -17.92 7.34 0.94
C PRO A 54 -18.66 7.14 -0.39
N PHE A 55 -18.15 6.26 -1.25
CA PHE A 55 -18.70 6.05 -2.60
C PHE A 55 -20.15 5.56 -2.62
N SER A 56 -20.56 4.85 -1.58
CA SER A 56 -21.95 4.36 -1.44
C SER A 56 -23.01 5.46 -1.38
N ILE A 57 -22.62 6.67 -0.96
CA ILE A 57 -23.52 7.82 -0.85
C ILE A 57 -23.07 9.01 -1.72
N LEU A 58 -22.17 8.79 -2.66
CA LEU A 58 -21.61 9.85 -3.52
C LEU A 58 -22.69 10.67 -4.21
N SER A 59 -23.72 10.02 -4.76
CA SER A 59 -24.83 10.72 -5.42
C SER A 59 -25.57 11.66 -4.47
N LYS A 60 -25.83 11.24 -3.23
CA LYS A 60 -26.47 12.08 -2.21
C LYS A 60 -25.59 13.29 -1.89
N ILE A 61 -24.29 13.08 -1.72
CA ILE A 61 -23.32 14.14 -1.43
C ILE A 61 -23.26 15.17 -2.56
N CYS A 62 -23.15 14.72 -3.81
CA CYS A 62 -23.14 15.61 -4.96
C CYS A 62 -24.44 16.42 -5.05
N THR A 63 -25.60 15.81 -4.78
CA THR A 63 -26.88 16.52 -4.74
C THR A 63 -26.90 17.59 -3.66
N PHE A 64 -26.45 17.26 -2.45
CA PHE A 64 -26.35 18.21 -1.33
C PHE A 64 -25.45 19.40 -1.69
N TYR A 65 -24.23 19.17 -2.16
CA TYR A 65 -23.31 20.24 -2.51
C TYR A 65 -23.83 21.13 -3.64
N ARG A 66 -24.51 20.54 -4.62
CA ARG A 66 -25.14 21.30 -5.72
C ARG A 66 -26.29 22.16 -5.21
N THR A 67 -27.15 21.63 -4.35
CA THR A 67 -28.29 22.37 -3.76
C THR A 67 -27.82 23.53 -2.90
N GLU A 68 -26.82 23.32 -2.08
CA GLU A 68 -26.22 24.31 -1.17
C GLU A 68 -25.21 25.24 -1.88
N GLN A 69 -25.00 25.08 -3.19
CA GLN A 69 -24.03 25.84 -4.00
C GLN A 69 -22.59 25.76 -3.44
N ILE A 70 -22.22 24.64 -2.81
CA ILE A 70 -20.89 24.39 -2.28
C ILE A 70 -19.99 23.86 -3.42
N PRO A 71 -18.87 24.53 -3.75
CA PRO A 71 -17.98 24.06 -4.80
C PRO A 71 -17.21 22.84 -4.34
N PHE A 72 -17.07 21.86 -5.22
CA PHE A 72 -16.42 20.59 -4.88
C PHE A 72 -15.65 19.95 -6.03
N PHE A 73 -14.63 19.15 -5.65
CA PHE A 73 -13.91 18.19 -6.46
C PHE A 73 -13.76 16.91 -5.64
N LEU A 74 -14.46 15.84 -5.99
CA LEU A 74 -14.56 14.62 -5.20
C LEU A 74 -14.00 13.42 -5.96
N PHE A 75 -13.33 12.54 -5.22
CA PHE A 75 -12.96 11.23 -5.72
C PHE A 75 -14.24 10.41 -6.01
N ALA A 76 -14.19 9.63 -7.09
CA ALA A 76 -15.30 8.79 -7.53
C ALA A 76 -14.79 7.46 -8.09
N PRO A 77 -15.54 6.36 -7.94
CA PRO A 77 -15.15 5.09 -8.52
C PRO A 77 -15.32 5.15 -10.05
N TYR A 78 -14.28 4.79 -10.79
CA TYR A 78 -14.24 4.84 -12.26
C TYR A 78 -15.45 4.14 -12.91
N LEU A 79 -15.70 2.88 -12.57
CA LEU A 79 -16.71 2.06 -13.25
C LEU A 79 -18.16 2.53 -13.04
N THR A 80 -18.44 3.24 -11.96
CA THR A 80 -19.81 3.64 -11.60
C THR A 80 -20.05 5.14 -11.68
N ILE A 81 -19.06 5.90 -12.18
CA ILE A 81 -19.12 7.36 -12.19
C ILE A 81 -20.36 7.88 -12.91
N PHE A 82 -20.74 7.32 -14.05
CA PHE A 82 -21.91 7.76 -14.80
C PHE A 82 -23.22 7.48 -14.06
N SER A 83 -23.35 6.30 -13.46
CA SER A 83 -24.56 5.95 -12.70
C SER A 83 -24.71 6.75 -11.41
N SER A 84 -23.58 7.10 -10.77
CA SER A 84 -23.56 7.86 -9.53
C SER A 84 -23.91 9.33 -9.71
N THR A 85 -23.68 9.90 -10.90
CA THR A 85 -23.71 11.37 -11.12
C THR A 85 -24.68 11.83 -12.19
N SER A 86 -25.22 10.95 -13.01
CA SER A 86 -26.08 11.29 -14.15
C SER A 86 -27.33 12.15 -13.81
N ARG A 87 -27.77 12.15 -12.56
CA ARG A 87 -28.99 12.83 -12.10
C ARG A 87 -28.73 14.09 -11.27
N ASN A 88 -27.50 14.37 -10.88
CA ASN A 88 -27.19 15.47 -9.97
C ASN A 88 -26.48 16.66 -10.63
N GLY A 89 -26.25 16.61 -11.95
CA GLY A 89 -25.64 17.69 -12.73
C GLY A 89 -24.19 17.99 -12.39
N ALA A 90 -23.48 17.05 -11.74
CA ALA A 90 -22.05 17.18 -11.53
C ALA A 90 -21.29 16.84 -12.82
N HIS A 91 -20.16 17.50 -13.03
CA HIS A 91 -19.24 17.25 -14.13
C HIS A 91 -18.30 16.08 -13.77
N MET A 92 -17.85 15.32 -14.77
CA MET A 92 -17.05 14.12 -14.59
C MET A 92 -15.69 14.26 -15.26
N ILE A 93 -14.63 13.94 -14.51
CA ILE A 93 -13.25 13.90 -15.01
C ILE A 93 -12.76 12.45 -14.93
N VAL A 94 -12.58 11.83 -16.09
CA VAL A 94 -12.23 10.41 -16.20
C VAL A 94 -10.71 10.25 -16.33
N THR A 95 -10.08 9.60 -15.36
CA THR A 95 -8.62 9.36 -15.33
C THR A 95 -8.23 7.88 -15.27
N ASP A 96 -9.09 6.99 -14.78
CA ASP A 96 -8.81 5.54 -14.59
C ASP A 96 -7.49 5.26 -13.84
N SER A 97 -7.10 6.13 -12.91
CA SER A 97 -5.88 5.94 -12.13
C SER A 97 -6.12 5.00 -10.95
N THR A 98 -5.27 3.97 -10.79
CA THR A 98 -5.37 3.02 -9.67
C THR A 98 -4.71 3.58 -8.42
N ILE A 99 -5.52 3.89 -7.41
CA ILE A 99 -5.06 4.36 -6.10
C ILE A 99 -5.19 3.23 -5.07
N GLU A 100 -4.13 2.99 -4.32
CA GLU A 100 -4.13 2.10 -3.15
C GLU A 100 -4.43 2.92 -1.90
N TYR A 101 -5.52 2.60 -1.24
CA TYR A 101 -5.99 3.28 -0.04
C TYR A 101 -5.38 2.68 1.24
N ALA A 102 -5.45 3.42 2.35
CA ALA A 102 -4.86 3.02 3.65
C ALA A 102 -5.36 1.66 4.18
N ASN A 103 -6.54 1.21 3.77
CA ASN A 103 -7.09 -0.10 4.08
C ASN A 103 -6.60 -1.23 3.15
N GLY A 104 -5.67 -0.94 2.23
CA GLY A 104 -5.14 -1.87 1.24
C GLY A 104 -6.04 -2.08 0.00
N ALA A 105 -7.20 -1.43 -0.08
CA ALA A 105 -8.05 -1.51 -1.26
C ALA A 105 -7.42 -0.76 -2.45
N GLN A 106 -7.36 -1.40 -3.61
CA GLN A 106 -6.97 -0.77 -4.86
C GLN A 106 -8.23 -0.43 -5.66
N VAL A 107 -8.42 0.85 -5.96
CA VAL A 107 -9.61 1.34 -6.67
C VAL A 107 -9.18 2.17 -7.87
N ASN A 108 -9.72 1.84 -9.03
CA ASN A 108 -9.63 2.71 -10.20
C ASN A 108 -10.51 3.94 -9.94
N THR A 109 -9.86 5.08 -9.90
CA THR A 109 -10.44 6.33 -9.42
C THR A 109 -10.54 7.34 -10.56
N SER A 110 -11.64 8.05 -10.59
CA SER A 110 -11.93 9.23 -11.40
C SER A 110 -12.49 10.31 -10.47
N PHE A 111 -13.03 11.39 -11.03
CA PHE A 111 -13.45 12.53 -10.21
C PHE A 111 -14.79 13.08 -10.67
N VAL A 112 -15.54 13.64 -9.72
CA VAL A 112 -16.74 14.42 -9.97
C VAL A 112 -16.55 15.83 -9.40
N THR A 113 -17.06 16.83 -10.10
CA THR A 113 -16.80 18.22 -9.73
C THR A 113 -17.98 19.11 -10.06
N SER A 114 -18.06 20.27 -9.37
CA SER A 114 -18.96 21.37 -9.71
C SER A 114 -18.33 22.36 -10.68
N PHE A 115 -17.05 22.20 -11.02
CA PHE A 115 -16.30 23.12 -11.88
C PHE A 115 -16.32 22.70 -13.35
N GLY A 116 -16.20 23.69 -14.23
CA GLY A 116 -16.14 23.51 -15.68
C GLY A 116 -17.52 23.48 -16.33
N ASP A 117 -17.50 23.47 -17.68
CA ASP A 117 -18.72 23.50 -18.51
C ASP A 117 -19.00 22.17 -19.19
N ASP A 118 -17.98 21.31 -19.33
CA ASP A 118 -18.09 20.01 -19.95
C ASP A 118 -18.68 18.97 -18.98
N LEU A 119 -19.76 18.30 -19.38
CA LEU A 119 -20.35 17.23 -18.57
C LEU A 119 -19.37 16.09 -18.30
N ILE A 120 -18.57 15.72 -19.31
CA ILE A 120 -17.57 14.64 -19.22
C ILE A 120 -16.30 15.09 -19.95
N ARG A 121 -15.16 14.97 -19.29
CA ARG A 121 -13.84 15.13 -19.92
C ARG A 121 -12.84 14.11 -19.41
N THR A 122 -11.75 13.92 -20.15
CA THR A 122 -10.55 13.24 -19.67
C THR A 122 -9.51 14.28 -19.25
N ALA A 123 -8.62 13.91 -18.31
CA ALA A 123 -7.51 14.74 -17.85
C ALA A 123 -6.20 13.92 -17.85
N PRO A 124 -5.54 13.78 -19.01
CA PRO A 124 -4.32 12.98 -19.13
C PRO A 124 -3.17 13.47 -18.25
N ASP A 125 -3.06 14.76 -18.05
CA ASP A 125 -2.06 15.39 -17.17
C ASP A 125 -2.27 15.03 -15.70
N LEU A 126 -3.52 15.05 -15.22
CA LEU A 126 -3.89 14.58 -13.89
C LEU A 126 -3.64 13.09 -13.74
N ALA A 127 -4.06 12.27 -14.71
CA ALA A 127 -3.84 10.83 -14.69
C ALA A 127 -2.35 10.49 -14.59
N ASN A 128 -1.52 11.10 -15.42
CA ASN A 128 -0.06 10.90 -15.40
C ASN A 128 0.55 11.34 -14.06
N ALA A 129 0.14 12.49 -13.51
CA ALA A 129 0.64 12.98 -12.23
C ALA A 129 0.30 12.04 -11.06
N ILE A 130 -0.92 11.48 -11.05
CA ILE A 130 -1.33 10.47 -10.06
C ILE A 130 -0.48 9.22 -10.21
N ASP A 131 -0.35 8.67 -11.41
CA ASP A 131 0.38 7.42 -11.67
C ASP A 131 1.87 7.53 -11.33
N GLU A 132 2.50 8.66 -11.64
CA GLU A 132 3.88 8.95 -11.25
C GLU A 132 4.03 9.02 -9.73
N THR A 133 3.09 9.68 -9.05
CA THR A 133 3.11 9.78 -7.58
C THR A 133 2.89 8.41 -6.93
N VAL A 134 1.96 7.60 -7.42
CA VAL A 134 1.73 6.23 -6.95
C VAL A 134 2.98 5.36 -7.14
N LYS A 135 3.65 5.44 -8.30
CA LYS A 135 4.91 4.73 -8.55
C LYS A 135 6.02 5.16 -7.58
N ARG A 136 6.14 6.47 -7.30
CA ARG A 136 7.10 7.01 -6.34
C ARG A 136 6.84 6.49 -4.92
N VAL A 137 5.60 6.59 -4.43
CA VAL A 137 5.20 6.12 -3.09
C VAL A 137 5.47 4.61 -2.96
N ARG A 138 5.09 3.81 -3.95
CA ARG A 138 5.38 2.36 -3.96
C ARG A 138 6.89 2.06 -3.94
N LYS A 139 7.69 2.85 -4.66
CA LYS A 139 9.15 2.70 -4.67
C LYS A 139 9.77 3.04 -3.32
N GLU A 140 9.28 4.07 -2.65
CA GLU A 140 9.72 4.47 -1.30
C GLU A 140 9.34 3.42 -0.26
N GLN A 141 8.12 2.89 -0.31
CA GLN A 141 7.69 1.79 0.56
C GLN A 141 8.49 0.50 0.34
N ARG A 142 8.92 0.22 -0.91
CA ARG A 142 9.77 -0.93 -1.24
C ARG A 142 11.24 -0.73 -0.87
N ARG A 143 11.71 0.50 -0.67
CA ARG A 143 13.11 0.79 -0.34
C ARG A 143 13.54 0.25 1.00
N HIS A 144 12.61 -0.03 1.91
CA HIS A 144 12.93 -0.56 3.24
C HIS A 144 11.99 -1.69 3.67
N PRO A 145 11.87 -2.81 2.90
CA PRO A 145 11.28 -4.00 3.50
C PRO A 145 12.16 -4.38 4.69
N PRO A 146 11.58 -4.75 5.84
CA PRO A 146 12.37 -5.27 6.95
C PRO A 146 13.21 -6.43 6.43
N LYS A 147 14.54 -6.27 6.49
CA LYS A 147 15.47 -7.34 6.15
C LYS A 147 15.48 -8.33 7.32
N TYR A 148 15.16 -9.59 7.03
CA TYR A 148 15.26 -10.67 8.01
C TYR A 148 16.54 -11.46 7.77
N ALA A 149 17.37 -11.63 8.81
CA ALA A 149 18.42 -12.64 8.84
C ALA A 149 17.90 -13.83 9.60
N TYR A 150 18.04 -14.98 8.98
CA TYR A 150 17.77 -16.26 9.64
C TYR A 150 19.05 -16.79 10.30
N PRO A 151 18.91 -17.60 11.36
CA PRO A 151 20.06 -18.30 11.95
C PRO A 151 20.84 -19.06 10.89
N ARG A 152 22.14 -19.23 11.13
CA ARG A 152 23.01 -19.98 10.20
C ARG A 152 22.57 -21.43 10.02
N GLU A 153 21.90 -21.97 11.01
CA GLU A 153 21.35 -23.33 11.06
C GLU A 153 20.06 -23.50 10.25
N LEU A 154 19.44 -22.40 9.81
CA LEU A 154 18.23 -22.49 8.99
C LEU A 154 18.57 -22.47 7.50
N LEU A 155 18.33 -23.57 6.83
CA LEU A 155 18.40 -23.70 5.37
C LEU A 155 17.07 -23.26 4.75
N THR A 156 17.13 -22.34 3.81
CA THR A 156 15.98 -21.92 2.98
C THR A 156 16.33 -22.08 1.51
N VAL A 157 15.31 -22.22 0.66
CA VAL A 157 15.52 -22.29 -0.80
C VAL A 157 16.25 -21.05 -1.32
N SER A 158 15.98 -19.87 -0.75
CA SER A 158 16.68 -18.63 -1.13
C SER A 158 18.19 -18.67 -0.83
N ARG A 159 18.63 -19.36 0.23
CA ARG A 159 20.05 -19.56 0.54
C ARG A 159 20.68 -20.49 -0.47
N LEU A 160 20.03 -21.62 -0.76
CA LEU A 160 20.48 -22.56 -1.80
C LEU A 160 20.56 -21.89 -3.18
N GLY A 161 19.59 -21.04 -3.52
CA GLY A 161 19.59 -20.31 -4.79
C GLY A 161 20.81 -19.41 -4.98
N LYS A 162 21.42 -18.90 -3.91
CA LYS A 162 22.64 -18.08 -3.97
C LYS A 162 23.88 -18.89 -4.31
N ILE A 163 23.96 -20.13 -3.85
CA ILE A 163 25.14 -20.99 -4.03
C ILE A 163 24.98 -22.00 -5.17
N GLY A 164 23.74 -22.35 -5.53
CA GLY A 164 23.42 -23.48 -6.41
C GLY A 164 23.95 -23.40 -7.84
N LYS A 165 24.42 -22.23 -8.28
CA LYS A 165 25.10 -22.07 -9.57
C LYS A 165 26.63 -22.22 -9.50
N GLN A 166 27.19 -22.31 -8.29
CA GLN A 166 28.63 -22.24 -8.07
C GLN A 166 29.16 -23.43 -7.27
N VAL A 167 28.33 -23.99 -6.36
CA VAL A 167 28.73 -25.03 -5.45
C VAL A 167 27.65 -26.12 -5.39
N GLU A 168 28.05 -27.37 -5.49
CA GLU A 168 27.18 -28.49 -5.19
C GLU A 168 27.08 -28.64 -3.67
N PHE A 169 25.85 -28.62 -3.13
CA PHE A 169 25.58 -28.74 -1.71
C PHE A 169 24.51 -29.81 -1.46
N CYS A 170 24.87 -30.83 -0.69
CA CYS A 170 23.99 -31.96 -0.41
C CYS A 170 23.76 -32.12 1.08
N VAL A 171 22.51 -32.44 1.47
CA VAL A 171 22.14 -32.79 2.83
C VAL A 171 21.37 -34.12 2.83
N LYS A 172 21.60 -34.97 3.83
CA LYS A 172 20.82 -36.19 4.04
C LYS A 172 19.60 -35.88 4.90
N ALA A 173 18.61 -36.75 4.85
CA ALA A 173 17.39 -36.60 5.68
C ALA A 173 17.72 -36.66 7.20
N SER A 174 18.79 -37.36 7.58
CA SER A 174 19.29 -37.42 8.96
C SER A 174 19.89 -36.11 9.47
N ASP A 175 20.36 -35.25 8.56
CA ASP A 175 21.09 -34.01 8.90
C ASP A 175 20.18 -32.81 9.05
N VAL A 176 18.85 -32.95 8.84
CA VAL A 176 17.92 -31.86 8.75
C VAL A 176 16.57 -32.14 9.42
N ALA A 177 15.95 -31.09 9.95
CA ALA A 177 14.56 -31.13 10.43
C ALA A 177 13.73 -30.00 9.78
N PHE A 178 12.57 -30.36 9.22
CA PHE A 178 11.69 -29.39 8.56
C PHE A 178 11.01 -28.48 9.58
N THR A 179 10.95 -27.17 9.28
CA THR A 179 10.17 -26.21 10.05
C THR A 179 9.44 -25.21 9.14
N ARG A 180 8.22 -24.83 9.52
CA ARG A 180 7.47 -23.76 8.85
C ARG A 180 7.72 -22.40 9.44
N ALA A 181 8.12 -22.31 10.70
CA ALA A 181 8.39 -21.08 11.41
C ALA A 181 9.27 -21.36 12.61
N LEU A 182 10.22 -20.48 12.91
CA LEU A 182 10.94 -20.47 14.17
C LEU A 182 9.99 -20.03 15.31
N ASP A 183 10.26 -20.46 16.54
CA ASP A 183 9.39 -20.13 17.68
C ASP A 183 9.27 -18.61 17.89
N SER A 184 10.36 -17.88 17.69
CA SER A 184 10.37 -16.41 17.70
C SER A 184 9.45 -15.78 16.64
N GLN A 185 9.27 -16.43 15.48
CA GLN A 185 8.36 -15.97 14.44
C GLN A 185 6.89 -16.29 14.77
N LYS A 186 6.63 -17.44 15.40
CA LYS A 186 5.27 -17.84 15.81
C LYS A 186 4.66 -16.81 16.77
N ALA A 187 5.46 -16.27 17.71
CA ALA A 187 5.03 -15.25 18.66
C ALA A 187 4.47 -13.97 17.98
N VAL A 188 4.98 -13.61 16.79
CA VAL A 188 4.56 -12.44 15.99
C VAL A 188 3.72 -12.84 14.76
N LYS A 189 3.15 -14.04 14.74
CA LYS A 189 2.32 -14.59 13.66
C LYS A 189 2.98 -14.52 12.28
N LYS A 190 4.31 -14.76 12.21
CA LYS A 190 5.09 -14.84 10.98
C LYS A 190 5.52 -16.28 10.72
N ALA A 191 5.88 -16.57 9.47
CA ALA A 191 6.37 -17.87 9.04
C ALA A 191 7.48 -17.72 8.00
N ILE A 192 8.25 -18.77 7.78
CA ILE A 192 9.22 -18.87 6.70
C ILE A 192 8.47 -19.11 5.40
N TYR A 193 8.64 -18.22 4.42
CA TYR A 193 8.01 -18.40 3.12
C TYR A 193 8.55 -19.66 2.43
N GLY A 194 7.67 -20.60 2.14
CA GLY A 194 8.03 -21.91 1.59
C GLY A 194 8.58 -22.91 2.62
N GLY A 195 8.72 -22.53 3.90
CA GLY A 195 9.33 -23.36 4.92
C GLY A 195 10.87 -23.37 4.87
N GLY A 196 11.50 -24.10 5.80
CA GLY A 196 12.93 -24.27 5.87
C GLY A 196 13.32 -25.57 6.58
N TYR A 197 14.59 -25.87 6.60
CA TYR A 197 15.16 -26.99 7.34
C TYR A 197 16.17 -26.50 8.36
N LEU A 198 16.08 -26.96 9.57
CA LEU A 198 17.15 -26.83 10.57
C LEU A 198 18.26 -27.80 10.21
N LEU A 199 19.49 -27.33 10.14
CA LEU A 199 20.71 -28.11 9.84
C LEU A 199 21.42 -28.51 11.12
N SER A 200 22.14 -29.62 11.06
CA SER A 200 23.18 -29.92 12.04
C SER A 200 24.26 -28.85 12.05
N GLU A 201 25.00 -28.71 13.16
CA GLU A 201 26.07 -27.68 13.26
C GLU A 201 27.13 -27.85 12.16
N ALA A 202 27.51 -29.13 11.86
CA ALA A 202 28.47 -29.41 10.82
C ALA A 202 28.02 -28.92 9.44
N LYS A 203 26.75 -29.16 9.08
CA LYS A 203 26.18 -28.72 7.80
C LYS A 203 25.95 -27.20 7.75
N ALA A 204 25.60 -26.58 8.86
CA ALA A 204 25.49 -25.12 8.93
C ALA A 204 26.86 -24.44 8.75
N ALA A 205 27.94 -25.02 9.24
CA ALA A 205 29.30 -24.51 9.04
C ALA A 205 29.73 -24.60 7.55
N GLU A 206 29.40 -25.68 6.85
CA GLU A 206 29.67 -25.83 5.41
C GLU A 206 28.92 -24.73 4.59
N LEU A 207 27.67 -24.44 4.97
CA LEU A 207 26.87 -23.42 4.29
C LEU A 207 27.40 -22.00 4.54
N LYS A 208 27.95 -21.73 5.74
CA LYS A 208 28.47 -20.42 6.15
C LYS A 208 29.63 -19.93 5.29
N ALA A 209 30.45 -20.83 4.75
CA ALA A 209 31.58 -20.47 3.90
C ALA A 209 31.14 -19.75 2.58
N ALA A 210 29.89 -19.89 2.20
CA ALA A 210 29.35 -19.29 0.97
C ALA A 210 28.64 -17.93 1.15
N GLU A 211 28.36 -17.53 2.38
CA GLU A 211 27.58 -16.31 2.64
C GLU A 211 28.37 -15.26 3.43
N LEU A 212 29.26 -14.57 2.77
CA LEU A 212 29.85 -13.36 3.32
C LEU A 212 29.25 -12.15 2.60
N LYS A 213 28.37 -11.41 3.23
CA LYS A 213 28.45 -9.96 3.44
C LYS A 213 27.14 -9.36 3.96
N ALA A 214 27.33 -8.81 5.11
CA ALA A 214 26.63 -7.77 5.86
C ALA A 214 25.61 -6.90 5.14
N ALA A 215 24.52 -6.62 5.81
CA ALA A 215 23.80 -5.38 5.63
C ALA A 215 23.30 -4.89 6.99
N GLU A 216 23.47 -3.64 7.24
CA GLU A 216 22.85 -2.88 8.32
C GLU A 216 21.32 -3.01 8.23
N ASP A 217 20.64 -3.09 9.36
CA ASP A 217 19.19 -3.25 9.49
C ASP A 217 18.59 -4.61 9.12
N VAL A 218 19.16 -5.68 9.62
CA VAL A 218 18.60 -7.04 9.46
C VAL A 218 17.97 -7.53 10.77
N THR A 219 16.69 -7.89 10.77
CA THR A 219 16.06 -8.58 11.91
C THR A 219 16.57 -10.01 11.99
N VAL A 220 17.33 -10.34 13.03
CA VAL A 220 17.81 -11.69 13.31
C VAL A 220 16.75 -12.43 14.13
N TRP A 221 16.36 -13.62 13.65
CA TRP A 221 15.48 -14.52 14.37
C TRP A 221 16.31 -15.53 15.15
N PRO A 222 16.35 -15.46 16.50
CA PRO A 222 17.10 -16.43 17.30
C PRO A 222 16.43 -17.79 17.34
N LEU A 223 17.24 -18.83 17.49
CA LEU A 223 16.75 -20.18 17.77
C LEU A 223 16.29 -20.29 19.22
N SER A 224 15.15 -20.95 19.43
CA SER A 224 14.68 -21.37 20.76
C SER A 224 15.51 -22.56 21.29
N ASP A 225 15.40 -22.81 22.59
CA ASP A 225 16.10 -23.97 23.19
C ASP A 225 15.56 -25.32 22.68
N SER A 226 14.28 -25.34 22.23
CA SER A 226 13.71 -26.51 21.57
C SER A 226 14.37 -26.77 20.21
N GLU A 227 14.55 -25.72 19.40
CA GLU A 227 15.20 -25.82 18.08
C GLU A 227 16.68 -26.15 18.18
N LYS A 228 17.39 -25.66 19.19
CA LYS A 228 18.78 -26.04 19.47
C LYS A 228 18.91 -27.53 19.79
N ARG A 229 18.02 -28.09 20.63
CA ARG A 229 18.01 -29.53 20.94
C ARG A 229 17.77 -30.41 19.71
N ILE A 230 16.92 -29.93 18.77
CA ILE A 230 16.72 -30.64 17.50
C ILE A 230 18.04 -30.70 16.74
N ILE A 231 18.77 -29.58 16.65
CA ILE A 231 20.06 -29.50 15.95
C ILE A 231 21.13 -30.41 16.59
N GLU A 232 21.22 -30.43 17.92
CA GLU A 232 22.14 -31.28 18.67
C GLU A 232 21.91 -32.78 18.42
N ASN A 233 20.65 -33.17 18.12
CA ASN A 233 20.29 -34.57 17.84
C ASN A 233 20.41 -34.94 16.34
N LEU A 234 20.83 -34.02 15.47
CA LEU A 234 21.13 -34.33 14.07
C LEU A 234 22.58 -34.82 13.95
N ALA A 235 22.75 -35.98 13.31
CA ALA A 235 24.05 -36.63 13.17
C ALA A 235 25.00 -35.91 12.19
#